data_ffbe0a42f68c6b58cf24a8803fe2c8b1
#
_entry.id   ffbe0a42f68c6b58cf24a8803fe2c8b1
#
_cell.length_a   1.000
_cell.length_b   1.000
_cell.length_c   1.000
_cell.angle_alpha   90.00
_cell.angle_beta   90.00
_cell.angle_gamma   90.00
#
_symmetry.space_group_name_H-M   'P 1'
#
loop_
_entity.id
_entity.type
_entity.pdbx_description
1 polymer ?
#
loop_
_entity_poly.entity_id
_entity_poly.type
_entity_poly.pdbx_seq_one_letter_code
_entity_poly.pdbx_strand_id
1 'polypeptide(L)'
;MELKEEQFAVLKEQFKTLKDRSPFYAKKFEGIDLSDVQTQADFEALPFSEKADLRDAYPLGLAAVPESEIVRIHSSSGTTGTPVIIPYTQQDVIDWAVQFARCYEMAGITKDDRIQITPGYGLWTAGIGFQLGAERLGAMAVPMGPGNTDKQIRFM
;
A
#
# COMPACT_ATOMS: atom_id res chain seq x y z
N MET A 1 8.77 20.58 3.52
CA MET A 1 9.95 19.69 3.24
C MET A 1 10.09 19.65 1.73
N GLU A 2 11.20 20.11 1.22
CA GLU A 2 11.43 20.16 -0.23
C GLU A 2 11.83 18.78 -0.75
N LEU A 3 11.27 18.38 -1.90
CA LEU A 3 11.61 17.11 -2.55
C LEU A 3 13.04 17.18 -3.08
N LYS A 4 13.80 16.10 -2.87
CA LYS A 4 15.11 15.96 -3.50
C LYS A 4 14.92 15.69 -5.01
N GLU A 5 15.88 16.11 -5.81
CA GLU A 5 15.85 15.96 -7.27
C GLU A 5 15.60 14.49 -7.70
N GLU A 6 16.25 13.53 -7.03
CA GLU A 6 16.05 12.09 -7.27
C GLU A 6 14.61 11.64 -6.98
N GLN A 7 14.00 12.14 -5.89
CA GLN A 7 12.61 11.83 -5.55
C GLN A 7 11.64 12.41 -6.57
N PHE A 8 11.92 13.62 -7.03
CA PHE A 8 11.10 14.29 -8.01
C PHE A 8 11.15 13.58 -9.37
N ALA A 9 12.32 13.10 -9.82
CA ALA A 9 12.47 12.30 -11.03
C ALA A 9 11.64 11.00 -10.98
N VAL A 10 11.65 10.29 -9.84
CA VAL A 10 10.85 9.08 -9.64
C VAL A 10 9.36 9.38 -9.69
N LEU A 11 8.91 10.47 -9.05
CA LEU A 11 7.51 10.87 -9.08
C LEU A 11 7.01 11.22 -10.49
N LYS A 12 7.81 11.92 -11.28
CA LYS A 12 7.46 12.25 -12.68
C LYS A 12 7.23 10.98 -13.52
N GLU A 13 8.11 10.00 -13.41
CA GLU A 13 7.97 8.74 -14.14
C GLU A 13 6.74 7.95 -13.65
N GLN A 14 6.48 7.97 -12.34
CA GLN A 14 5.30 7.34 -11.77
C GLN A 14 4.01 7.98 -12.28
N PHE A 15 3.91 9.30 -12.31
CA PHE A 15 2.73 10.00 -12.85
C PHE A 15 2.48 9.72 -14.31
N LYS A 16 3.53 9.68 -15.11
CA LYS A 16 3.44 9.30 -16.53
C LYS A 16 2.87 7.89 -16.66
N THR A 17 3.43 6.94 -15.93
CA THR A 17 2.96 5.55 -15.93
C THR A 17 1.49 5.46 -15.49
N LEU A 18 1.09 6.19 -14.45
CA LEU A 18 -0.29 6.22 -13.96
C LEU A 18 -1.24 6.82 -14.99
N LYS A 19 -0.88 7.93 -15.61
CA LYS A 19 -1.70 8.56 -16.67
C LYS A 19 -1.87 7.64 -17.88
N ASP A 20 -0.81 6.95 -18.29
CA ASP A 20 -0.82 6.10 -19.48
C ASP A 20 -1.55 4.76 -19.26
N ARG A 21 -1.59 4.25 -18.03
CA ARG A 21 -2.00 2.87 -17.77
C ARG A 21 -3.20 2.72 -16.84
N SER A 22 -3.45 3.67 -15.93
CA SER A 22 -4.58 3.60 -15.01
C SER A 22 -5.79 4.34 -15.55
N PRO A 23 -6.95 3.68 -15.75
CA PRO A 23 -8.18 4.35 -16.20
C PRO A 23 -8.59 5.53 -15.33
N PHE A 24 -8.42 5.42 -14.03
CA PHE A 24 -8.71 6.48 -13.07
C PHE A 24 -7.78 7.69 -13.27
N TYR A 25 -6.47 7.48 -13.33
CA TYR A 25 -5.52 8.57 -13.46
C TYR A 25 -5.47 9.14 -14.88
N ALA A 26 -5.76 8.36 -15.91
CA ALA A 26 -5.93 8.86 -17.27
C ALA A 26 -7.02 9.95 -17.31
N LYS A 27 -8.16 9.68 -16.66
CA LYS A 27 -9.25 10.65 -16.52
C LYS A 27 -8.89 11.81 -15.60
N LYS A 28 -8.24 11.54 -14.47
CA LYS A 28 -7.86 12.56 -13.46
C LYS A 28 -6.87 13.58 -14.03
N PHE A 29 -5.98 13.15 -14.90
CA PHE A 29 -4.97 13.99 -15.56
C PHE A 29 -5.36 14.38 -17.01
N GLU A 30 -6.64 14.27 -17.38
CA GLU A 30 -7.12 14.71 -18.67
C GLU A 30 -6.85 16.22 -18.85
N GLY A 31 -6.27 16.60 -19.99
CA GLY A 31 -5.90 17.98 -20.28
C GLY A 31 -4.65 18.50 -19.55
N ILE A 32 -4.01 17.70 -18.69
CA ILE A 32 -2.77 18.08 -18.01
C ILE A 32 -1.59 17.48 -18.78
N ASP A 33 -0.66 18.34 -19.23
CA ASP A 33 0.63 17.87 -19.74
C ASP A 33 1.61 17.67 -18.58
N LEU A 34 1.89 16.41 -18.25
CA LEU A 34 2.80 16.08 -17.16
C LEU A 34 4.26 16.46 -17.46
N SER A 35 4.62 16.77 -18.72
CA SER A 35 5.93 17.30 -19.05
C SER A 35 6.16 18.72 -18.51
N ASP A 36 5.07 19.48 -18.26
CA ASP A 36 5.12 20.81 -17.67
C ASP A 36 5.40 20.79 -16.16
N VAL A 37 5.27 19.63 -15.49
CA VAL A 37 5.57 19.47 -14.06
C VAL A 37 7.09 19.42 -13.86
N GLN A 38 7.71 20.58 -13.66
CA GLN A 38 9.16 20.73 -13.55
C GLN A 38 9.62 21.11 -12.13
N THR A 39 8.74 21.65 -11.32
CA THR A 39 9.04 22.12 -9.95
C THR A 39 8.12 21.48 -8.93
N GLN A 40 8.46 21.62 -7.65
CA GLN A 40 7.58 21.19 -6.56
C GLN A 40 6.25 21.94 -6.58
N ALA A 41 6.24 23.23 -6.96
CA ALA A 41 5.02 24.01 -7.05
C ALA A 41 4.08 23.49 -8.16
N ASP A 42 4.62 23.06 -9.30
CA ASP A 42 3.83 22.44 -10.37
C ASP A 42 3.23 21.12 -9.91
N PHE A 43 4.01 20.31 -9.15
CA PHE A 43 3.53 19.09 -8.55
C PHE A 43 2.40 19.32 -7.54
N GLU A 44 2.52 20.33 -6.68
CA GLU A 44 1.52 20.69 -5.69
C GLU A 44 0.24 21.27 -6.32
N ALA A 45 0.31 21.72 -7.56
CA ALA A 45 -0.84 22.17 -8.34
C ALA A 45 -1.64 21.03 -9.00
N LEU A 46 -1.12 19.78 -8.99
CA LEU A 46 -1.86 18.64 -9.53
C LEU A 46 -3.13 18.35 -8.70
N PRO A 47 -4.20 17.83 -9.34
CA PRO A 47 -5.45 17.56 -8.64
C PRO A 47 -5.29 16.46 -7.59
N PHE A 48 -5.76 16.73 -6.38
CA PHE A 48 -5.85 15.74 -5.31
C PHE A 48 -6.87 14.65 -5.62
N SER A 49 -6.65 13.45 -5.06
CA SER A 49 -7.63 12.38 -5.03
C SER A 49 -8.27 12.28 -3.65
N GLU A 50 -9.58 12.15 -3.64
CA GLU A 50 -10.36 11.96 -2.42
C GLU A 50 -10.81 10.50 -2.28
N LYS A 51 -11.27 10.13 -1.08
CA LYS A 51 -11.78 8.77 -0.83
C LYS A 51 -12.98 8.42 -1.71
N ALA A 52 -13.80 9.39 -2.10
CA ALA A 52 -14.91 9.21 -3.02
C ALA A 52 -14.40 8.77 -4.40
N ASP A 53 -13.41 9.48 -4.94
CA ASP A 53 -12.77 9.15 -6.22
C ASP A 53 -12.28 7.69 -6.25
N LEU A 54 -11.63 7.24 -5.15
CA LEU A 54 -11.11 5.87 -5.05
C LEU A 54 -12.21 4.81 -5.00
N ARG A 55 -13.38 5.14 -4.45
CA ARG A 55 -14.56 4.26 -4.47
C ARG A 55 -15.20 4.17 -5.85
N ASP A 56 -15.24 5.29 -6.57
CA ASP A 56 -15.79 5.35 -7.91
C ASP A 56 -14.95 4.60 -8.94
N ALA A 57 -13.67 4.36 -8.62
CA ALA A 57 -12.77 3.50 -9.39
C ALA A 57 -12.97 1.99 -9.14
N TYR A 58 -13.97 1.59 -8.34
CA TYR A 58 -14.30 0.17 -8.10
C TYR A 58 -14.61 -0.58 -9.41
N PRO A 59 -14.18 -1.86 -9.60
CA PRO A 59 -13.33 -2.62 -8.65
C PRO A 59 -11.82 -2.40 -8.83
N LEU A 60 -11.30 -2.22 -10.04
CA LEU A 60 -9.87 -2.20 -10.35
C LEU A 60 -9.44 -0.98 -11.18
N GLY A 61 -10.27 0.07 -11.23
CA GLY A 61 -9.97 1.27 -12.03
C GLY A 61 -8.71 2.03 -11.61
N LEU A 62 -8.18 1.76 -10.41
CA LEU A 62 -6.90 2.30 -9.94
C LEU A 62 -5.68 1.58 -10.51
N ALA A 63 -5.85 0.34 -11.00
CA ALA A 63 -4.74 -0.47 -11.48
C ALA A 63 -4.03 0.16 -12.67
N ALA A 64 -2.71 0.16 -12.65
CA ALA A 64 -1.83 0.59 -13.74
C ALA A 64 -1.13 -0.60 -14.42
N VAL A 65 -1.58 -1.82 -14.15
CA VAL A 65 -1.09 -3.07 -14.71
C VAL A 65 -2.26 -3.94 -15.17
N PRO A 66 -2.06 -4.89 -16.08
CA PRO A 66 -3.07 -5.88 -16.44
C PRO A 66 -3.49 -6.73 -15.21
N GLU A 67 -4.72 -7.18 -15.18
CA GLU A 67 -5.25 -8.01 -14.07
C GLU A 67 -4.42 -9.28 -13.86
N SER A 68 -3.83 -9.84 -14.91
CA SER A 68 -2.94 -11.02 -14.86
C SER A 68 -1.65 -10.80 -14.06
N GLU A 69 -1.26 -9.56 -13.79
CA GLU A 69 -0.10 -9.22 -12.96
C GLU A 69 -0.48 -8.95 -11.50
N ILE A 70 -1.78 -8.88 -11.19
CA ILE A 70 -2.27 -8.67 -9.84
C ILE A 70 -2.27 -10.01 -9.10
N VAL A 71 -1.44 -10.13 -8.06
CA VAL A 71 -1.30 -11.34 -7.25
C VAL A 71 -2.07 -11.30 -5.95
N ARG A 72 -2.54 -10.11 -5.55
CA ARG A 72 -3.28 -9.89 -4.30
C ARG A 72 -4.16 -8.66 -4.39
N ILE A 73 -5.29 -8.70 -3.69
CA ILE A 73 -6.11 -7.51 -3.42
C ILE A 73 -6.32 -7.33 -1.92
N HIS A 74 -6.38 -6.10 -1.49
CA HIS A 74 -6.90 -5.72 -0.18
C HIS A 74 -8.02 -4.70 -0.34
N SER A 75 -8.80 -4.52 0.71
CA SER A 75 -9.85 -3.51 0.70
C SER A 75 -9.99 -2.80 2.03
N SER A 76 -10.53 -1.59 1.96
CA SER A 76 -11.05 -0.93 3.15
C SER A 76 -12.27 -1.69 3.69
N SER A 77 -12.63 -1.46 4.97
CA SER A 77 -13.75 -2.16 5.62
C SER A 77 -15.11 -1.95 4.95
N GLY A 78 -15.26 -0.91 4.12
CA GLY A 78 -16.52 -0.62 3.41
C GLY A 78 -17.70 -0.22 4.31
N THR A 79 -17.47 0.09 5.58
CA THR A 79 -18.53 0.44 6.57
C THR A 79 -19.41 1.62 6.15
N THR A 80 -18.94 2.46 5.25
CA THR A 80 -19.63 3.66 4.75
C THR A 80 -20.02 3.58 3.27
N GLY A 81 -20.15 2.38 2.70
CA GLY A 81 -20.52 2.15 1.29
C GLY A 81 -19.54 1.25 0.55
N THR A 82 -19.37 1.46 -0.76
CA THR A 82 -18.45 0.69 -1.60
C THR A 82 -17.03 0.70 -1.03
N PRO A 83 -16.39 -0.46 -0.84
CA PRO A 83 -15.00 -0.51 -0.37
C PRO A 83 -14.04 0.03 -1.42
N VAL A 84 -12.92 0.59 -0.98
CA VAL A 84 -11.79 0.86 -1.86
C VAL A 84 -11.01 -0.44 -2.03
N ILE A 85 -10.81 -0.87 -3.27
CA ILE A 85 -9.99 -2.03 -3.61
C ILE A 85 -8.58 -1.56 -3.96
N ILE A 86 -7.60 -2.23 -3.38
CA ILE A 86 -6.18 -1.94 -3.59
C ILE A 86 -5.53 -3.19 -4.18
N PRO A 87 -5.24 -3.20 -5.49
CA PRO A 87 -4.53 -4.30 -6.13
C PRO A 87 -3.02 -4.20 -5.88
N TYR A 88 -2.37 -5.34 -5.79
CA TYR A 88 -0.93 -5.47 -5.60
C TYR A 88 -0.33 -6.41 -6.63
N THR A 89 0.74 -5.98 -7.27
CA THR A 89 1.65 -6.85 -8.01
C THR A 89 2.57 -7.62 -7.05
N GLN A 90 3.34 -8.57 -7.58
CA GLN A 90 4.36 -9.27 -6.79
C GLN A 90 5.39 -8.29 -6.21
N GLN A 91 5.78 -7.26 -6.97
CA GLN A 91 6.72 -6.25 -6.51
C GLN A 91 6.13 -5.41 -5.38
N ASP A 92 4.86 -4.98 -5.50
CA ASP A 92 4.18 -4.23 -4.45
C ASP A 92 4.12 -5.01 -3.12
N VAL A 93 3.91 -6.34 -3.19
CA VAL A 93 3.92 -7.21 -2.00
C VAL A 93 5.31 -7.24 -1.34
N ILE A 94 6.37 -7.30 -2.15
CA ILE A 94 7.76 -7.27 -1.65
C ILE A 94 8.06 -5.92 -1.00
N ASP A 95 7.72 -4.82 -1.67
CA ASP A 95 7.96 -3.46 -1.17
C ASP A 95 7.16 -3.20 0.11
N TRP A 96 5.94 -3.69 0.19
CA TRP A 96 5.13 -3.63 1.39
C TRP A 96 5.77 -4.37 2.57
N ALA A 97 6.28 -5.58 2.36
CA ALA A 97 7.01 -6.32 3.40
C ALA A 97 8.24 -5.56 3.90
N VAL A 98 8.97 -4.88 3.00
CA VAL A 98 10.11 -4.02 3.35
C VAL A 98 9.67 -2.84 4.22
N GLN A 99 8.56 -2.18 3.90
CA GLN A 99 8.08 -1.05 4.70
C GLN A 99 7.66 -1.49 6.11
N PHE A 100 6.97 -2.64 6.24
CA PHE A 100 6.65 -3.18 7.57
C PHE A 100 7.88 -3.57 8.37
N ALA A 101 8.89 -4.18 7.75
CA ALA A 101 10.16 -4.48 8.39
C ALA A 101 10.84 -3.21 8.94
N ARG A 102 10.87 -2.12 8.14
CA ARG A 102 11.38 -0.82 8.57
C ARG A 102 10.60 -0.24 9.76
N CYS A 103 9.28 -0.39 9.79
CA CYS A 103 8.48 0.02 10.95
C CYS A 103 8.87 -0.73 12.21
N TYR A 104 9.13 -2.03 12.11
CA TYR A 104 9.61 -2.83 13.22
C TYR A 104 11.02 -2.40 13.68
N GLU A 105 11.93 -2.18 12.76
CA GLU A 105 13.28 -1.64 13.08
C GLU A 105 13.19 -0.30 13.80
N MET A 106 12.32 0.62 13.34
CA MET A 106 12.08 1.90 14.00
C MET A 106 11.53 1.76 15.42
N ALA A 107 10.78 0.69 15.69
CA ALA A 107 10.30 0.34 17.03
C ALA A 107 11.34 -0.39 17.89
N GLY A 108 12.55 -0.63 17.37
CA GLY A 108 13.62 -1.32 18.07
C GLY A 108 13.51 -2.86 18.03
N ILE A 109 12.62 -3.40 17.20
CA ILE A 109 12.45 -4.85 17.03
C ILE A 109 13.56 -5.39 16.13
N THR A 110 14.06 -6.55 16.48
CA THR A 110 15.18 -7.24 15.82
C THR A 110 14.79 -8.65 15.38
N LYS A 111 15.68 -9.33 14.69
CA LYS A 111 15.53 -10.74 14.31
C LYS A 111 15.42 -11.71 15.51
N ASP A 112 15.85 -11.30 16.69
CA ASP A 112 15.83 -12.11 17.90
C ASP A 112 14.50 -12.04 18.66
N ASP A 113 13.57 -11.18 18.17
CA ASP A 113 12.27 -10.97 18.77
C ASP A 113 11.20 -11.92 18.23
N ARG A 114 10.12 -12.04 18.99
CA ARG A 114 8.91 -12.77 18.62
C ARG A 114 7.75 -11.81 18.51
N ILE A 115 7.02 -11.87 17.39
CA ILE A 115 5.92 -10.97 17.11
C ILE A 115 4.63 -11.78 17.05
N GLN A 116 3.79 -11.63 18.08
CA GLN A 116 2.47 -12.25 18.11
C GLN A 116 1.47 -11.36 17.37
N ILE A 117 0.89 -11.91 16.29
CA ILE A 117 -0.01 -11.20 15.40
C ILE A 117 -1.43 -11.60 15.72
N THR A 118 -2.18 -10.69 16.34
CA THR A 118 -3.55 -10.91 16.80
C THR A 118 -4.65 -10.40 15.87
N PRO A 119 -4.40 -9.42 14.96
CA PRO A 119 -5.40 -9.01 13.98
C PRO A 119 -5.80 -10.15 13.03
N GLY A 120 -7.02 -10.05 12.48
CA GLY A 120 -7.53 -11.00 11.48
C GLY A 120 -6.75 -10.96 10.17
N TYR A 121 -6.69 -12.10 9.53
CA TYR A 121 -6.18 -12.29 8.17
C TYR A 121 -7.36 -12.27 7.20
N GLY A 122 -7.40 -11.33 6.29
CA GLY A 122 -8.49 -11.20 5.33
C GLY A 122 -8.22 -10.06 4.36
N LEU A 123 -9.27 -9.45 3.82
CA LEU A 123 -9.14 -8.33 2.90
C LEU A 123 -8.51 -7.09 3.54
N TRP A 124 -8.63 -6.94 4.86
CA TRP A 124 -7.92 -5.89 5.59
C TRP A 124 -6.43 -6.22 5.72
N THR A 125 -5.60 -5.19 5.62
CA THR A 125 -4.14 -5.31 5.45
C THR A 125 -3.37 -5.77 6.68
N ALA A 126 -3.93 -5.64 7.90
CA ALA A 126 -3.13 -5.70 9.13
C ALA A 126 -2.46 -7.08 9.35
N GLY A 127 -3.24 -8.17 9.44
CA GLY A 127 -2.67 -9.48 9.80
C GLY A 127 -1.51 -9.90 8.89
N ILE A 128 -1.76 -9.92 7.58
CA ILE A 128 -0.75 -10.36 6.61
C ILE A 128 0.42 -9.38 6.51
N GLY A 129 0.19 -8.07 6.64
CA GLY A 129 1.25 -7.07 6.59
C GLY A 129 2.23 -7.21 7.75
N PHE A 130 1.72 -7.40 8.96
CA PHE A 130 2.54 -7.64 10.13
C PHE A 130 3.37 -8.92 9.99
N GLN A 131 2.78 -9.99 9.48
CA GLN A 131 3.49 -11.25 9.27
C GLN A 131 4.63 -11.09 8.25
N LEU A 132 4.34 -10.56 7.07
CA LEU A 132 5.35 -10.36 6.03
C LEU A 132 6.50 -9.47 6.48
N GLY A 133 6.20 -8.43 7.26
CA GLY A 133 7.22 -7.56 7.85
C GLY A 133 8.10 -8.28 8.86
N ALA A 134 7.50 -9.07 9.76
CA ALA A 134 8.23 -9.88 10.74
C ALA A 134 9.17 -10.88 10.05
N GLU A 135 8.66 -11.64 9.09
CA GLU A 135 9.43 -12.61 8.30
C GLU A 135 10.54 -11.93 7.50
N ARG A 136 10.26 -10.75 6.92
CA ARG A 136 11.25 -9.96 6.18
C ARG A 136 12.39 -9.46 7.06
N LEU A 137 12.08 -9.07 8.31
CA LEU A 137 13.06 -8.67 9.32
C LEU A 137 13.88 -9.87 9.81
N GLY A 138 13.35 -11.08 9.69
CA GLY A 138 13.93 -12.32 10.24
C GLY A 138 13.49 -12.58 11.69
N ALA A 139 12.51 -11.84 12.22
CA ALA A 139 11.89 -12.07 13.50
C ALA A 139 10.90 -13.25 13.44
N MET A 140 10.64 -13.89 14.58
CA MET A 140 9.69 -15.00 14.65
C MET A 140 8.25 -14.47 14.61
N ALA A 141 7.54 -14.72 13.52
CA ALA A 141 6.12 -14.43 13.42
C ALA A 141 5.28 -15.53 14.07
N VAL A 142 4.34 -15.15 14.95
CA VAL A 142 3.34 -16.04 15.57
C VAL A 142 1.94 -15.61 15.11
N PRO A 143 1.39 -16.19 14.02
CA PRO A 143 0.16 -15.75 13.37
C PRO A 143 -1.08 -16.29 14.08
N MET A 144 -1.40 -15.75 15.25
CA MET A 144 -2.49 -16.20 16.11
C MET A 144 -3.88 -15.87 15.55
N GLY A 145 -4.03 -14.71 14.89
CA GLY A 145 -5.33 -14.17 14.51
C GLY A 145 -6.17 -13.73 15.72
N PRO A 146 -7.43 -13.30 15.49
CA PRO A 146 -8.30 -12.81 16.55
C PRO A 146 -8.91 -13.95 17.37
N GLY A 147 -9.34 -13.62 18.60
CA GLY A 147 -10.01 -14.54 19.52
C GLY A 147 -9.05 -15.47 20.29
N ASN A 148 -9.62 -16.44 20.99
CA ASN A 148 -8.93 -17.46 21.78
C ASN A 148 -7.87 -16.88 22.76
N THR A 149 -8.32 -16.01 23.64
CA THR A 149 -7.46 -15.28 24.60
C THR A 149 -6.56 -16.19 25.43
N ASP A 150 -7.07 -17.33 25.91
CA ASP A 150 -6.28 -18.29 26.69
C ASP A 150 -5.10 -18.86 25.89
N LYS A 151 -5.33 -19.17 24.63
CA LYS A 151 -4.25 -19.64 23.76
C LYS A 151 -3.24 -18.53 23.48
N GLN A 152 -3.70 -17.30 23.27
CA GLN A 152 -2.83 -16.16 23.04
C GLN A 152 -1.89 -15.91 24.22
N ILE A 153 -2.44 -15.95 25.46
CA ILE A 153 -1.65 -15.78 26.69
C ILE A 153 -0.61 -16.90 26.85
N ARG A 154 -0.95 -18.14 26.47
CA ARG A 154 0.00 -19.27 26.56
C ARG A 154 1.20 -19.16 25.61
N PHE A 155 1.07 -18.37 24.55
CA PHE A 155 2.15 -18.14 23.56
C PHE A 155 2.98 -16.89 23.87
N MET A 156 2.61 -16.09 24.84
CA MET A 156 3.42 -14.99 25.39
C MET A 156 4.51 -15.52 26.32
#